data_cf29952b2b4edaa9ca0cd042378b08d4
#
_entry.id   cf29952b2b4edaa9ca0cd042378b08d4
#
_cell.length_a   1.000
_cell.length_b   1.000
_cell.length_c   1.000
_cell.angle_alpha   90.00
_cell.angle_beta   90.00
_cell.angle_gamma   90.00
#
_symmetry.space_group_name_H-M   'P 1'
#
loop_
_entity.id
_entity.type
_entity.pdbx_description
1 polymer ?
#
loop_
_entity_poly.entity_id
_entity_poly.type
_entity_poly.pdbx_seq_one_letter_code
_entity_poly.pdbx_strand_id
1 'polypeptide(L)'
;MLFRSYAELRREGQRSGLGTKEADDFYAGKRDEMDAGARVAWPERKNEDELTAIQHAWNLRIDRGESAFMAEYQNQPMADDIASDKLDKRSLALRATNLERGKIPLDHQTLTAFVDVQEKLLFWLVASWNQSFGGHIVAYGCYPDQASSFFEAKHAKRTLAQASKGAGFEASLHAGLEQVTQILLGRDWTREDGVAMRITQLLIDANWGQSTSTVRTFCRRSPFAGVILPSHGKGIGASSQPIGEKKSRGDRIGLNWKVGQISEGQRSVLYDTNFYKTFVAARLRLQMGDPEAIAFHAGQHELLFEHLTSEYPVRTEARGRVVDEWKFVGRDNHWFDCLVGSAVAASIAGVHPVATEAGGRQRRKVAMPTQGGRKVITVKRLKT
;
A
#
# COMPACT_ATOMS: atom_id res chain seq x y z
N MET A 1 -1.44 37.92 -9.86
CA MET A 1 -2.89 38.04 -10.01
C MET A 1 -3.38 37.45 -11.34
N LEU A 2 -2.88 37.87 -12.49
CA LEU A 2 -3.39 37.47 -13.82
C LEU A 2 -3.46 35.95 -14.04
N PHE A 3 -2.42 35.22 -13.74
CA PHE A 3 -2.40 33.75 -13.89
C PHE A 3 -3.41 33.03 -13.00
N ARG A 4 -3.73 33.58 -11.83
CA ARG A 4 -4.75 33.03 -10.94
C ARG A 4 -6.14 33.18 -11.56
N SER A 5 -6.44 34.35 -12.09
CA SER A 5 -7.72 34.64 -12.80
C SER A 5 -7.84 33.77 -14.05
N TYR A 6 -6.79 33.64 -14.85
CA TYR A 6 -6.75 32.72 -15.99
C TYR A 6 -7.07 31.29 -15.62
N ALA A 7 -6.42 30.78 -14.55
CA ALA A 7 -6.62 29.41 -14.07
C ALA A 7 -8.05 29.17 -13.54
N GLU A 8 -8.64 30.16 -12.88
CA GLU A 8 -10.03 30.11 -12.40
C GLU A 8 -11.01 30.02 -13.57
N LEU A 9 -10.89 30.90 -14.57
CA LEU A 9 -11.71 30.87 -15.77
C LEU A 9 -11.61 29.56 -16.55
N ARG A 10 -10.40 29.04 -16.71
CA ARG A 10 -10.18 27.76 -17.41
C ARG A 10 -10.83 26.56 -16.66
N ARG A 11 -10.67 26.50 -15.36
CA ARG A 11 -11.28 25.45 -14.53
C ARG A 11 -12.80 25.52 -14.51
N GLU A 12 -13.34 26.73 -14.44
CA GLU A 12 -14.79 26.94 -14.44
C GLU A 12 -15.40 26.57 -15.79
N GLY A 13 -14.80 26.97 -16.90
CA GLY A 13 -15.26 26.61 -18.24
C GLY A 13 -15.22 25.09 -18.47
N GLN A 14 -14.18 24.40 -17.97
CA GLN A 14 -14.10 22.93 -18.02
C GLN A 14 -15.16 22.24 -17.15
N ARG A 15 -15.42 22.75 -15.94
CA ARG A 15 -16.44 22.21 -15.03
C ARG A 15 -17.86 22.39 -15.54
N SER A 16 -18.14 23.54 -16.10
CA SER A 16 -19.47 23.87 -16.66
C SER A 16 -19.76 23.27 -18.04
N GLY A 17 -18.74 22.66 -18.69
CA GLY A 17 -18.83 22.10 -20.03
C GLY A 17 -18.91 23.18 -21.13
N LEU A 18 -18.65 24.46 -20.82
CA LEU A 18 -18.65 25.59 -21.77
C LEU A 18 -17.31 25.71 -22.54
N GLY A 19 -16.32 24.86 -22.21
CA GLY A 19 -14.99 24.88 -22.81
C GLY A 19 -14.08 25.97 -22.24
N THR A 20 -12.98 26.28 -22.95
CA THR A 20 -11.91 27.17 -22.44
C THR A 20 -11.93 28.57 -23.05
N LYS A 21 -12.90 28.88 -23.91
CA LYS A 21 -12.93 30.10 -24.70
C LYS A 21 -12.78 31.40 -23.88
N GLU A 22 -13.45 31.50 -22.74
CA GLU A 22 -13.37 32.67 -21.87
C GLU A 22 -11.97 32.89 -21.30
N ALA A 23 -11.31 31.81 -20.92
CA ALA A 23 -9.92 31.85 -20.48
C ALA A 23 -8.99 32.25 -21.63
N ASP A 24 -9.22 31.72 -22.83
CA ASP A 24 -8.39 31.99 -24.00
C ASP A 24 -8.55 33.46 -24.44
N ASP A 25 -9.76 34.02 -24.42
CA ASP A 25 -10.03 35.43 -24.66
C ASP A 25 -9.39 36.34 -23.60
N PHE A 26 -9.41 35.92 -22.33
CA PHE A 26 -8.71 36.62 -21.25
C PHE A 26 -7.19 36.63 -21.47
N TYR A 27 -6.60 35.48 -21.83
CA TYR A 27 -5.19 35.40 -22.14
C TYR A 27 -4.80 36.26 -23.33
N ALA A 28 -5.62 36.26 -24.43
CA ALA A 28 -5.39 37.08 -25.61
C ALA A 28 -5.37 38.57 -25.27
N GLY A 29 -6.30 39.04 -24.43
CA GLY A 29 -6.40 40.44 -24.00
C GLY A 29 -5.30 40.88 -23.02
N LYS A 30 -4.61 39.96 -22.38
CA LYS A 30 -3.55 40.20 -21.35
C LYS A 30 -2.20 39.60 -21.72
N ARG A 31 -2.02 39.21 -22.97
CA ARG A 31 -0.87 38.45 -23.44
C ARG A 31 0.47 39.13 -23.09
N ASP A 32 0.62 40.41 -23.39
CA ASP A 32 1.91 41.10 -23.16
C ASP A 32 2.29 41.16 -21.70
N GLU A 33 1.30 41.30 -20.80
CA GLU A 33 1.51 41.28 -19.37
C GLU A 33 1.82 39.86 -18.85
N MET A 34 1.16 38.83 -19.41
CA MET A 34 1.28 37.46 -19.00
C MET A 34 2.54 36.75 -19.53
N ASP A 35 3.03 37.18 -20.71
CA ASP A 35 4.24 36.65 -21.31
C ASP A 35 5.50 37.43 -20.88
N ALA A 36 5.33 38.55 -20.14
CA ALA A 36 6.44 39.40 -19.72
C ALA A 36 7.50 38.61 -18.91
N GLY A 37 8.76 38.71 -19.33
CA GLY A 37 9.90 38.08 -18.66
C GLY A 37 10.09 36.57 -18.96
N ALA A 38 9.18 35.96 -19.72
CA ALA A 38 9.33 34.56 -20.11
C ALA A 38 10.33 34.41 -21.28
N ARG A 39 11.15 33.34 -21.23
CA ARG A 39 12.04 32.94 -22.32
C ARG A 39 11.57 31.60 -22.88
N VAL A 40 11.16 31.59 -24.14
CA VAL A 40 10.66 30.40 -24.82
C VAL A 40 11.80 29.76 -25.62
N ALA A 41 12.15 28.54 -25.28
CA ALA A 41 13.17 27.77 -26.00
C ALA A 41 12.61 27.14 -27.30
N TRP A 42 11.29 26.85 -27.33
CA TRP A 42 10.65 26.19 -28.45
C TRP A 42 9.26 26.82 -28.70
N PRO A 43 9.17 27.89 -29.54
CA PRO A 43 7.93 28.63 -29.76
C PRO A 43 6.80 27.83 -30.40
N GLU A 44 7.12 26.83 -31.20
CA GLU A 44 6.16 25.95 -31.90
C GLU A 44 5.50 24.91 -31.00
N ARG A 45 5.98 24.74 -29.76
CA ARG A 45 5.42 23.78 -28.82
C ARG A 45 4.12 24.30 -28.20
N LYS A 46 3.06 24.23 -28.98
CA LYS A 46 1.70 24.59 -28.59
C LYS A 46 0.68 23.81 -29.41
N ASN A 47 -0.55 23.69 -28.89
CA ASN A 47 -1.66 23.15 -29.66
C ASN A 47 -2.21 24.19 -30.68
N GLU A 48 -3.00 23.73 -31.64
CA GLU A 48 -3.53 24.59 -32.70
C GLU A 48 -4.48 25.70 -32.16
N ASP A 49 -5.16 25.40 -31.07
CA ASP A 49 -6.10 26.30 -30.37
C ASP A 49 -5.41 27.26 -29.38
N GLU A 50 -4.09 27.17 -29.21
CA GLU A 50 -3.33 28.01 -28.28
C GLU A 50 -2.53 29.07 -28.99
N LEU A 51 -2.44 30.26 -28.39
CA LEU A 51 -1.79 31.43 -29.02
C LEU A 51 -0.25 31.33 -28.90
N THR A 52 0.26 30.87 -27.77
CA THR A 52 1.70 30.83 -27.50
C THR A 52 2.12 29.56 -26.78
N ALA A 53 3.41 29.22 -26.84
CA ALA A 53 4.00 28.14 -26.03
C ALA A 53 3.95 28.44 -24.53
N ILE A 54 3.85 29.70 -24.12
CA ILE A 54 3.66 30.11 -22.72
C ILE A 54 2.23 29.77 -22.27
N GLN A 55 1.23 30.06 -23.07
CA GLN A 55 -0.15 29.64 -22.81
C GLN A 55 -0.24 28.12 -22.69
N HIS A 56 0.39 27.39 -23.61
CA HIS A 56 0.48 25.93 -23.55
C HIS A 56 1.08 25.43 -22.23
N ALA A 57 2.19 26.00 -21.81
CA ALA A 57 2.84 25.65 -20.56
C ALA A 57 1.92 25.89 -19.34
N TRP A 58 1.19 27.01 -19.32
CA TRP A 58 0.20 27.31 -18.28
C TRP A 58 -0.99 26.36 -18.31
N ASN A 59 -1.48 26.01 -19.49
CA ASN A 59 -2.55 25.02 -19.64
C ASN A 59 -2.16 23.67 -19.09
N LEU A 60 -0.98 23.18 -19.42
CA LEU A 60 -0.44 21.94 -18.86
C LEU A 60 -0.29 21.99 -17.33
N ARG A 61 0.19 23.12 -16.80
CA ARG A 61 0.31 23.31 -15.34
C ARG A 61 -1.04 23.33 -14.62
N ILE A 62 -2.07 23.94 -15.24
CA ILE A 62 -3.44 24.00 -14.70
C ILE A 62 -4.13 22.64 -14.79
N ASP A 63 -4.03 21.98 -15.93
CA ASP A 63 -4.77 20.77 -16.26
C ASP A 63 -4.16 19.51 -15.59
N ARG A 64 -2.83 19.46 -15.45
CA ARG A 64 -2.08 18.31 -14.87
C ARG A 64 -1.59 18.54 -13.45
N GLY A 65 -1.64 19.77 -12.98
CA GLY A 65 -1.09 20.18 -11.69
C GLY A 65 0.38 20.61 -11.75
N GLU A 66 0.76 21.45 -10.80
CA GLU A 66 2.10 22.05 -10.75
C GLU A 66 3.21 21.03 -10.63
N SER A 67 3.00 20.03 -9.80
CA SER A 67 3.96 18.97 -9.54
C SER A 67 4.28 18.13 -10.79
N ALA A 68 3.24 17.68 -11.50
CA ALA A 68 3.41 16.95 -12.75
C ALA A 68 4.09 17.84 -13.82
N PHE A 69 3.71 19.13 -13.88
CA PHE A 69 4.33 20.06 -14.79
C PHE A 69 5.82 20.26 -14.52
N MET A 70 6.21 20.45 -13.26
CA MET A 70 7.62 20.63 -12.87
C MET A 70 8.45 19.37 -13.12
N ALA A 71 7.89 18.19 -12.84
CA ALA A 71 8.59 16.91 -13.04
C ALA A 71 8.76 16.54 -14.53
N GLU A 72 7.67 16.65 -15.32
CA GLU A 72 7.64 16.13 -16.68
C GLU A 72 8.12 17.14 -17.73
N TYR A 73 7.87 18.46 -17.49
CA TYR A 73 8.14 19.49 -18.48
C TYR A 73 9.28 20.45 -18.12
N GLN A 74 9.58 20.61 -16.83
CA GLN A 74 10.70 21.41 -16.38
C GLN A 74 11.92 20.57 -15.96
N ASN A 75 11.76 19.24 -15.91
CA ASN A 75 12.79 18.32 -15.41
C ASN A 75 13.29 18.69 -14.00
N GLN A 76 12.43 19.31 -13.20
CA GLN A 76 12.66 19.76 -11.83
C GLN A 76 11.53 19.23 -10.93
N PRO A 77 11.56 17.94 -10.53
CA PRO A 77 10.59 17.41 -9.59
C PRO A 77 10.62 18.22 -8.30
N MET A 78 9.43 18.67 -7.85
CA MET A 78 9.33 19.47 -6.64
C MET A 78 9.73 18.63 -5.43
N ALA A 79 10.65 19.14 -4.63
CA ALA A 79 11.09 18.48 -3.39
C ALA A 79 9.92 18.24 -2.41
N ASP A 80 8.89 19.06 -2.47
CA ASP A 80 7.68 18.97 -1.63
C ASP A 80 6.80 17.75 -1.95
N ASP A 81 6.78 17.24 -3.18
CA ASP A 81 6.01 16.05 -3.52
C ASP A 81 6.65 14.77 -2.93
N ILE A 82 7.97 14.70 -2.94
CA ILE A 82 8.70 13.61 -2.26
C ILE A 82 8.53 13.74 -0.75
N ALA A 83 8.45 14.97 -0.22
CA ALA A 83 8.24 15.23 1.20
C ALA A 83 6.79 14.96 1.64
N SER A 84 5.78 15.27 0.79
CA SER A 84 4.37 15.05 1.12
C SER A 84 3.96 13.57 1.15
N ASP A 85 4.67 12.73 0.40
CA ASP A 85 4.39 11.29 0.33
C ASP A 85 5.15 10.46 1.37
N LYS A 86 6.11 11.05 2.09
CA LYS A 86 6.79 10.40 3.20
C LYS A 86 5.92 10.36 4.45
N LEU A 87 5.97 9.23 5.16
CA LEU A 87 5.43 9.15 6.50
C LEU A 87 6.28 10.00 7.46
N ASP A 88 5.62 10.76 8.33
CA ASP A 88 6.26 11.61 9.32
C ASP A 88 5.97 11.12 10.74
N LYS A 89 7.00 11.01 11.57
CA LYS A 89 6.90 10.50 12.95
C LYS A 89 5.96 11.31 13.83
N ARG A 90 5.87 12.64 13.64
CA ARG A 90 4.97 13.49 14.43
C ARG A 90 3.52 13.18 14.10
N SER A 91 3.20 13.03 12.82
CA SER A 91 1.87 12.63 12.36
C SER A 91 1.51 11.23 12.85
N LEU A 92 2.48 10.29 12.84
CA LEU A 92 2.28 8.94 13.37
C LEU A 92 2.01 8.96 14.88
N ALA A 93 2.70 9.80 15.65
CA ALA A 93 2.50 9.89 17.10
C ALA A 93 1.06 10.32 17.49
N LEU A 94 0.38 11.08 16.65
CA LEU A 94 -1.01 11.50 16.85
C LEU A 94 -2.03 10.38 16.61
N ARG A 95 -1.59 9.20 16.18
CA ARG A 95 -2.46 8.07 15.85
C ARG A 95 -2.62 7.05 16.98
N ALA A 96 -1.96 7.27 18.10
CA ALA A 96 -2.16 6.47 19.29
C ALA A 96 -3.56 6.72 19.86
N THR A 97 -4.30 5.65 20.12
CA THR A 97 -5.61 5.68 20.77
C THR A 97 -5.47 5.49 22.28
N ASN A 98 -6.59 5.53 22.99
CA ASN A 98 -6.62 5.20 24.44
C ASN A 98 -6.76 3.69 24.69
N LEU A 99 -6.87 2.87 23.65
CA LEU A 99 -7.00 1.43 23.77
C LEU A 99 -5.70 0.79 24.24
N GLU A 100 -5.76 0.00 25.29
CA GLU A 100 -4.61 -0.75 25.78
C GLU A 100 -4.12 -1.75 24.72
N ARG A 101 -2.83 -2.06 24.79
CA ARG A 101 -2.23 -3.12 23.98
C ARG A 101 -2.97 -4.44 24.15
N GLY A 102 -3.37 -5.04 23.04
CA GLY A 102 -4.12 -6.30 23.04
C GLY A 102 -5.63 -6.10 22.93
N LYS A 103 -6.13 -4.87 23.00
CA LYS A 103 -7.54 -4.55 22.81
C LYS A 103 -7.86 -4.20 21.36
N ILE A 104 -9.06 -4.56 20.94
CA ILE A 104 -9.57 -4.39 19.58
C ILE A 104 -10.73 -3.39 19.60
N PRO A 105 -10.78 -2.37 18.71
CA PRO A 105 -11.91 -1.46 18.59
C PRO A 105 -13.23 -2.17 18.31
N LEU A 106 -14.35 -1.58 18.74
CA LEU A 106 -15.71 -2.14 18.62
C LEU A 106 -16.12 -2.42 17.17
N ASP A 107 -15.74 -1.53 16.26
CA ASP A 107 -16.12 -1.59 14.84
C ASP A 107 -15.22 -2.52 14.00
N HIS A 108 -14.25 -3.21 14.63
CA HIS A 108 -13.35 -4.14 13.95
C HIS A 108 -13.83 -5.60 14.08
N GLN A 109 -13.87 -6.30 12.95
CA GLN A 109 -14.39 -7.68 12.87
C GLN A 109 -13.34 -8.71 12.45
N THR A 110 -12.25 -8.28 11.84
CA THR A 110 -11.21 -9.17 11.33
C THR A 110 -9.90 -8.92 12.06
N LEU A 111 -9.25 -9.98 12.54
CA LEU A 111 -7.96 -9.91 13.20
C LEU A 111 -6.95 -10.72 12.40
N THR A 112 -5.82 -10.10 12.05
CA THR A 112 -4.76 -10.73 11.26
C THR A 112 -3.40 -10.47 11.86
N ALA A 113 -2.41 -11.28 11.46
CA ALA A 113 -1.05 -11.10 11.90
C ALA A 113 -0.04 -11.41 10.79
N PHE A 114 1.16 -10.91 10.97
CA PHE A 114 2.30 -11.21 10.12
C PHE A 114 3.54 -11.45 10.98
N VAL A 115 4.41 -12.38 10.52
CA VAL A 115 5.73 -12.62 11.09
C VAL A 115 6.78 -12.40 10.01
N ASP A 116 7.64 -11.42 10.23
CA ASP A 116 8.82 -11.16 9.40
C ASP A 116 10.01 -11.94 9.96
N VAL A 117 10.64 -12.75 9.11
CA VAL A 117 11.69 -13.70 9.47
C VAL A 117 13.07 -13.12 9.18
N GLN A 118 13.84 -12.88 10.24
CA GLN A 118 15.22 -12.44 10.17
C GLN A 118 16.18 -13.49 10.73
N GLU A 119 17.46 -13.37 10.46
CA GLU A 119 18.48 -14.32 10.93
C GLU A 119 18.49 -14.51 12.45
N LYS A 120 18.39 -13.39 13.18
CA LYS A 120 18.54 -13.34 14.64
C LYS A 120 17.22 -13.26 15.38
N LEU A 121 16.19 -12.70 14.74
CA LEU A 121 14.92 -12.33 15.36
C LEU A 121 13.74 -12.68 14.46
N LEU A 122 12.58 -12.86 15.08
CA LEU A 122 11.28 -12.84 14.40
C LEU A 122 10.55 -11.58 14.84
N PHE A 123 10.22 -10.72 13.90
CA PHE A 123 9.33 -9.57 14.17
C PHE A 123 7.89 -9.97 13.89
N TRP A 124 6.97 -9.51 14.71
CA TRP A 124 5.56 -9.83 14.52
C TRP A 124 4.67 -8.63 14.82
N LEU A 125 3.51 -8.59 14.17
CA LEU A 125 2.49 -7.59 14.37
C LEU A 125 1.12 -8.21 14.22
N VAL A 126 0.19 -7.80 15.10
CA VAL A 126 -1.24 -8.12 15.06
C VAL A 126 -2.01 -6.84 14.78
N ALA A 127 -2.83 -6.86 13.75
CA ALA A 127 -3.72 -5.75 13.42
C ALA A 127 -5.16 -6.23 13.27
N SER A 128 -6.09 -5.41 13.73
CA SER A 128 -7.52 -5.59 13.49
C SER A 128 -8.00 -4.64 12.40
N TRP A 129 -9.08 -5.02 11.69
CA TRP A 129 -9.58 -4.33 10.52
C TRP A 129 -11.09 -4.21 10.58
N ASN A 130 -11.61 -3.04 10.19
CA ASN A 130 -13.03 -2.79 10.02
C ASN A 130 -13.48 -3.04 8.57
N GLN A 131 -14.76 -2.84 8.28
CA GLN A 131 -15.33 -3.08 6.95
C GLN A 131 -14.84 -2.12 5.87
N SER A 132 -14.36 -0.93 6.24
CA SER A 132 -13.78 0.06 5.33
C SER A 132 -12.29 -0.14 5.07
N PHE A 133 -11.71 -1.23 5.58
CA PHE A 133 -10.28 -1.49 5.58
C PHE A 133 -9.46 -0.47 6.39
N GLY A 134 -10.08 0.20 7.33
CA GLY A 134 -9.36 0.90 8.39
C GLY A 134 -8.76 -0.10 9.35
N GLY A 135 -7.63 0.23 9.94
CA GLY A 135 -6.84 -0.68 10.74
C GLY A 135 -6.54 -0.16 12.16
N HIS A 136 -6.31 -1.09 13.08
CA HIS A 136 -5.76 -0.78 14.39
C HIS A 136 -4.63 -1.75 14.73
N ILE A 137 -3.43 -1.24 14.99
CA ILE A 137 -2.33 -2.07 15.49
C ILE A 137 -2.62 -2.44 16.94
N VAL A 138 -3.01 -3.71 17.14
CA VAL A 138 -3.43 -4.26 18.42
C VAL A 138 -2.22 -4.58 19.30
N ALA A 139 -1.19 -5.16 18.70
CA ALA A 139 0.08 -5.47 19.37
C ALA A 139 1.18 -5.73 18.33
N TYR A 140 2.42 -5.50 18.72
CA TYR A 140 3.60 -5.86 17.95
C TYR A 140 4.76 -6.18 18.88
N GLY A 141 5.77 -6.86 18.37
CA GLY A 141 6.96 -7.20 19.13
C GLY A 141 7.97 -7.99 18.32
N CYS A 142 8.94 -8.55 19.00
CA CYS A 142 9.92 -9.47 18.42
C CYS A 142 10.12 -10.70 19.30
N TYR A 143 10.69 -11.74 18.72
CA TYR A 143 11.13 -12.93 19.46
C TYR A 143 12.55 -13.30 19.02
N PRO A 144 13.47 -13.54 19.97
CA PRO A 144 13.31 -13.31 21.43
C PRO A 144 13.11 -11.81 21.77
N ASP A 145 12.36 -11.54 22.85
CA ASP A 145 12.16 -10.19 23.34
C ASP A 145 13.50 -9.57 23.74
N GLN A 146 13.78 -8.36 23.26
CA GLN A 146 15.04 -7.66 23.51
C GLN A 146 15.10 -6.97 24.86
N ALA A 147 13.97 -6.87 25.59
CA ALA A 147 13.84 -6.12 26.85
C ALA A 147 14.38 -4.69 26.76
N SER A 148 14.25 -4.07 25.59
CA SER A 148 14.68 -2.71 25.32
C SER A 148 13.63 -2.03 24.42
N SER A 149 13.35 -0.76 24.73
CA SER A 149 12.44 0.05 23.92
C SER A 149 13.04 0.47 22.58
N PHE A 150 14.38 0.40 22.45
CA PHE A 150 15.08 0.75 21.22
C PHE A 150 16.22 -0.26 20.95
N PHE A 151 16.24 -0.86 19.79
CA PHE A 151 17.27 -1.78 19.32
C PHE A 151 17.28 -1.86 17.79
N GLU A 152 18.34 -2.37 17.21
CA GLU A 152 18.45 -2.72 15.79
C GLU A 152 18.63 -4.22 15.65
N ALA A 153 18.04 -4.83 14.62
CA ALA A 153 18.10 -6.30 14.41
C ALA A 153 19.53 -6.83 14.32
N LYS A 154 20.42 -6.08 13.65
CA LYS A 154 21.85 -6.47 13.53
C LYS A 154 22.59 -6.51 14.86
N HIS A 155 22.15 -5.69 15.84
CA HIS A 155 22.76 -5.55 17.17
C HIS A 155 21.93 -6.24 18.27
N ALA A 156 21.03 -7.16 17.90
CA ALA A 156 20.21 -7.90 18.84
C ALA A 156 21.05 -8.62 19.90
N LYS A 157 20.73 -8.36 21.18
CA LYS A 157 21.42 -8.98 22.32
C LYS A 157 20.92 -10.40 22.60
N ARG A 158 19.64 -10.65 22.33
CA ARG A 158 18.99 -11.96 22.47
C ARG A 158 18.63 -12.45 21.08
N THR A 159 19.16 -13.63 20.70
CA THR A 159 18.98 -14.18 19.35
C THR A 159 18.25 -15.50 19.36
N LEU A 160 17.67 -15.91 18.23
CA LEU A 160 17.04 -17.22 18.05
C LEU A 160 18.01 -18.37 18.45
N ALA A 161 19.28 -18.28 18.04
CA ALA A 161 20.29 -19.28 18.38
C ALA A 161 20.53 -19.38 19.90
N GLN A 162 20.58 -18.25 20.60
CA GLN A 162 20.71 -18.25 22.07
C GLN A 162 19.48 -18.82 22.77
N ALA A 163 18.27 -18.45 22.30
CA ALA A 163 17.01 -18.95 22.85
C ALA A 163 16.85 -20.46 22.66
N SER A 164 17.44 -21.04 21.61
CA SER A 164 17.44 -22.46 21.30
C SER A 164 18.70 -23.19 21.79
N LYS A 165 19.44 -22.60 22.73
CA LYS A 165 20.66 -23.19 23.34
C LYS A 165 21.76 -23.53 22.31
N GLY A 166 21.91 -22.74 21.27
CA GLY A 166 22.95 -22.91 20.24
C GLY A 166 22.61 -23.97 19.17
N ALA A 167 21.37 -24.32 19.01
CA ALA A 167 20.92 -25.16 17.89
C ALA A 167 21.24 -24.48 16.56
N GLY A 168 21.39 -25.26 15.49
CA GLY A 168 21.59 -24.73 14.13
C GLY A 168 20.42 -23.84 13.68
N PHE A 169 20.66 -23.04 12.64
CA PHE A 169 19.72 -22.00 12.20
C PHE A 169 18.29 -22.53 11.97
N GLU A 170 18.14 -23.64 11.23
CA GLU A 170 16.80 -24.21 10.93
C GLU A 170 16.04 -24.62 12.19
N ALA A 171 16.73 -25.27 13.14
CA ALA A 171 16.14 -25.70 14.40
C ALA A 171 15.79 -24.49 15.29
N SER A 172 16.66 -23.49 15.33
CA SER A 172 16.42 -22.24 16.06
C SER A 172 15.24 -21.46 15.49
N LEU A 173 15.14 -21.37 14.16
CA LEU A 173 14.02 -20.74 13.47
C LEU A 173 12.72 -21.51 13.74
N HIS A 174 12.73 -22.83 13.63
CA HIS A 174 11.55 -23.66 13.89
C HIS A 174 11.03 -23.45 15.32
N ALA A 175 11.92 -23.54 16.32
CA ALA A 175 11.56 -23.31 17.72
C ALA A 175 11.05 -21.87 17.96
N GLY A 176 11.66 -20.87 17.31
CA GLY A 176 11.19 -19.49 17.37
C GLY A 176 9.79 -19.32 16.79
N LEU A 177 9.51 -19.95 15.64
CA LEU A 177 8.19 -19.92 15.02
C LEU A 177 7.14 -20.62 15.90
N GLU A 178 7.47 -21.71 16.57
CA GLU A 178 6.57 -22.35 17.55
C GLU A 178 6.21 -21.39 18.69
N GLN A 179 7.20 -20.72 19.27
CA GLN A 179 6.96 -19.75 20.34
C GLN A 179 6.11 -18.56 19.87
N VAL A 180 6.43 -17.95 18.72
CA VAL A 180 5.68 -16.83 18.19
C VAL A 180 4.24 -17.23 17.84
N THR A 181 4.04 -18.35 17.18
CA THR A 181 2.68 -18.80 16.84
C THR A 181 1.87 -19.17 18.08
N GLN A 182 2.48 -19.72 19.12
CA GLN A 182 1.81 -19.94 20.40
C GLN A 182 1.41 -18.61 21.08
N ILE A 183 2.27 -17.60 21.04
CA ILE A 183 1.95 -16.25 21.56
C ILE A 183 0.77 -15.63 20.79
N LEU A 184 0.72 -15.81 19.47
CA LEU A 184 -0.27 -15.14 18.62
C LEU A 184 -1.58 -15.90 18.52
N LEU A 185 -1.53 -17.23 18.32
CA LEU A 185 -2.68 -18.08 18.01
C LEU A 185 -3.15 -18.94 19.18
N GLY A 186 -2.31 -19.10 20.21
CA GLY A 186 -2.62 -19.89 21.41
C GLY A 186 -3.50 -19.18 22.44
N ARG A 187 -3.99 -17.97 22.13
CA ARG A 187 -4.83 -17.16 23.02
C ARG A 187 -5.97 -16.49 22.27
N ASP A 188 -6.97 -16.03 23.01
CA ASP A 188 -7.98 -15.12 22.54
C ASP A 188 -7.51 -13.66 22.71
N TRP A 189 -7.93 -12.81 21.79
CA TRP A 189 -7.75 -11.37 21.83
C TRP A 189 -9.09 -10.73 22.18
N THR A 190 -9.10 -9.64 22.92
CA THR A 190 -10.34 -9.10 23.48
C THR A 190 -10.73 -7.79 22.79
N ARG A 191 -11.95 -7.73 22.28
CA ARG A 191 -12.56 -6.50 21.79
C ARG A 191 -13.03 -5.65 23.00
N GLU A 192 -13.22 -4.35 22.81
CA GLU A 192 -13.62 -3.41 23.87
C GLU A 192 -14.85 -3.85 24.65
N ASP A 193 -15.82 -4.49 23.98
CA ASP A 193 -17.04 -5.03 24.59
C ASP A 193 -16.85 -6.39 25.30
N GLY A 194 -15.61 -6.86 25.39
CA GLY A 194 -15.28 -8.13 26.03
C GLY A 194 -15.38 -9.36 25.12
N VAL A 195 -15.81 -9.21 23.86
CA VAL A 195 -15.88 -10.32 22.90
C VAL A 195 -14.49 -10.85 22.60
N ALA A 196 -14.33 -12.16 22.74
CA ALA A 196 -13.11 -12.87 22.36
C ALA A 196 -13.00 -13.01 20.85
N MET A 197 -11.85 -12.65 20.30
CA MET A 197 -11.53 -12.77 18.88
C MET A 197 -10.26 -13.59 18.68
N ARG A 198 -10.20 -14.31 17.58
CA ARG A 198 -9.01 -15.04 17.15
C ARG A 198 -8.45 -14.50 15.85
N ILE A 199 -7.14 -14.66 15.66
CA ILE A 199 -6.49 -14.33 14.39
C ILE A 199 -7.08 -15.20 13.29
N THR A 200 -7.68 -14.58 12.28
CA THR A 200 -8.32 -15.25 11.14
C THR A 200 -7.28 -15.77 10.15
N GLN A 201 -6.20 -15.00 9.95
CA GLN A 201 -5.12 -15.35 9.03
C GLN A 201 -3.79 -14.82 9.58
N LEU A 202 -2.78 -15.68 9.62
CA LEU A 202 -1.38 -15.35 9.89
C LEU A 202 -0.56 -15.63 8.63
N LEU A 203 0.22 -14.66 8.18
CA LEU A 203 1.23 -14.88 7.16
C LEU A 203 2.62 -14.85 7.76
N ILE A 204 3.49 -15.74 7.30
CA ILE A 204 4.89 -15.80 7.71
C ILE A 204 5.76 -15.56 6.49
N ASP A 205 6.70 -14.63 6.60
CA ASP A 205 7.64 -14.34 5.51
C ASP A 205 8.49 -15.56 5.18
N ALA A 206 8.57 -15.89 3.90
CA ALA A 206 9.35 -16.98 3.34
C ALA A 206 10.24 -16.52 2.17
N ASN A 207 10.55 -15.22 2.12
CA ASN A 207 11.28 -14.60 1.00
C ASN A 207 12.79 -14.83 1.09
N TRP A 208 13.31 -14.99 2.31
CA TRP A 208 14.73 -15.22 2.50
C TRP A 208 15.09 -16.68 2.22
N GLY A 209 15.91 -16.93 1.19
CA GLY A 209 16.20 -18.26 0.67
C GLY A 209 16.60 -19.31 1.70
N GLN A 210 17.38 -18.92 2.73
CA GLN A 210 17.82 -19.83 3.80
C GLN A 210 16.68 -20.26 4.73
N SER A 211 15.66 -19.41 4.93
CA SER A 211 14.53 -19.71 5.81
C SER A 211 13.35 -20.37 5.10
N THR A 212 13.28 -20.28 3.77
CA THR A 212 12.11 -20.66 2.97
C THR A 212 11.65 -22.09 3.21
N SER A 213 12.56 -23.05 3.20
CA SER A 213 12.24 -24.49 3.41
C SER A 213 11.71 -24.76 4.82
N THR A 214 12.33 -24.14 5.82
CA THR A 214 11.95 -24.27 7.23
C THR A 214 10.58 -23.66 7.48
N VAL A 215 10.32 -22.43 6.98
CA VAL A 215 9.02 -21.76 7.10
C VAL A 215 7.92 -22.57 6.42
N ARG A 216 8.15 -23.08 5.21
CA ARG A 216 7.17 -23.91 4.49
C ARG A 216 6.87 -25.20 5.25
N THR A 217 7.89 -25.87 5.75
CA THR A 217 7.73 -27.10 6.55
C THR A 217 6.98 -26.82 7.83
N PHE A 218 7.31 -25.73 8.52
CA PHE A 218 6.62 -25.28 9.72
C PHE A 218 5.14 -25.02 9.45
N CYS A 219 4.80 -24.20 8.43
CA CYS A 219 3.40 -23.89 8.09
C CYS A 219 2.58 -25.15 7.80
N ARG A 220 3.17 -26.17 7.17
CA ARG A 220 2.49 -27.43 6.87
C ARG A 220 2.26 -28.31 8.10
N ARG A 221 3.20 -28.34 9.04
CA ARG A 221 3.20 -29.24 10.20
C ARG A 221 2.63 -28.64 11.47
N SER A 222 2.49 -27.33 11.53
CA SER A 222 1.98 -26.60 12.68
C SER A 222 0.55 -27.05 13.04
N PRO A 223 0.22 -27.15 14.33
CA PRO A 223 -1.17 -27.37 14.77
C PRO A 223 -2.12 -26.24 14.28
N PHE A 224 -1.57 -25.10 13.88
CA PHE A 224 -2.29 -23.95 13.32
C PHE A 224 -2.27 -23.89 11.79
N ALA A 225 -1.95 -24.98 11.08
CA ALA A 225 -1.79 -25.01 9.62
C ALA A 225 -3.00 -24.48 8.84
N GLY A 226 -4.21 -24.53 9.41
CA GLY A 226 -5.42 -23.97 8.80
C GLY A 226 -5.46 -22.43 8.75
N VAL A 227 -4.67 -21.77 9.60
CA VAL A 227 -4.65 -20.31 9.78
C VAL A 227 -3.36 -19.69 9.25
N ILE A 228 -2.28 -20.47 9.14
CA ILE A 228 -0.96 -20.00 8.75
C ILE A 228 -0.68 -20.27 7.28
N LEU A 229 -0.15 -19.28 6.56
CA LEU A 229 0.38 -19.45 5.21
C LEU A 229 1.78 -18.85 5.10
N PRO A 230 2.70 -19.53 4.39
CA PRO A 230 3.96 -18.91 3.98
C PRO A 230 3.68 -17.85 2.90
N SER A 231 4.40 -16.75 2.94
CA SER A 231 4.18 -15.62 2.04
C SER A 231 5.47 -15.13 1.39
N HIS A 232 5.32 -14.60 0.18
CA HIS A 232 6.41 -14.02 -0.60
C HIS A 232 5.98 -12.63 -1.09
N GLY A 233 6.59 -11.60 -0.54
CA GLY A 233 6.44 -10.24 -1.02
C GLY A 233 7.33 -10.01 -2.25
N LYS A 234 6.80 -9.36 -3.28
CA LYS A 234 7.54 -8.97 -4.47
C LYS A 234 7.16 -7.54 -4.87
N GLY A 235 8.14 -6.66 -5.00
CA GLY A 235 7.92 -5.33 -5.57
C GLY A 235 7.61 -5.43 -7.07
N ILE A 236 6.40 -5.06 -7.46
CA ILE A 236 5.99 -5.05 -8.87
C ILE A 236 6.17 -3.62 -9.38
N GLY A 237 7.22 -3.39 -10.16
CA GLY A 237 7.48 -2.10 -10.81
C GLY A 237 6.56 -1.84 -12.00
N ALA A 238 6.59 -0.61 -12.52
CA ALA A 238 5.74 -0.18 -13.64
C ALA A 238 5.93 -1.02 -14.91
N SER A 239 7.14 -1.50 -15.17
CA SER A 239 7.47 -2.35 -16.32
C SER A 239 7.11 -3.82 -16.16
N SER A 240 6.81 -4.28 -14.94
CA SER A 240 6.54 -5.68 -14.61
C SER A 240 5.08 -6.06 -14.83
N GLN A 241 4.80 -7.35 -15.04
CA GLN A 241 3.42 -7.85 -15.10
C GLN A 241 2.79 -7.86 -13.70
N PRO A 242 1.53 -7.36 -13.54
CA PRO A 242 0.79 -7.44 -12.29
C PRO A 242 0.59 -8.86 -11.78
N ILE A 243 0.51 -9.01 -10.45
CA ILE A 243 0.14 -10.29 -9.84
C ILE A 243 -1.31 -10.60 -10.22
N GLY A 244 -1.55 -11.80 -10.72
CA GLY A 244 -2.89 -12.24 -11.13
C GLY A 244 -3.13 -12.30 -12.63
N GLU A 245 -2.27 -11.71 -13.48
CA GLU A 245 -2.36 -11.91 -14.92
C GLU A 245 -2.14 -13.39 -15.31
N LYS A 246 -1.26 -14.10 -14.59
CA LYS A 246 -1.04 -15.53 -14.77
C LYS A 246 -1.78 -16.32 -13.70
N LYS A 247 -2.90 -16.94 -14.07
CA LYS A 247 -3.71 -17.79 -13.20
C LYS A 247 -3.53 -19.26 -13.55
N SER A 248 -3.20 -20.06 -12.54
CA SER A 248 -3.22 -21.52 -12.63
C SER A 248 -4.51 -22.09 -12.02
N ARG A 249 -4.85 -23.33 -12.37
CA ARG A 249 -6.03 -24.00 -11.81
C ARG A 249 -5.89 -24.10 -10.29
N GLY A 250 -6.92 -23.63 -9.56
CA GLY A 250 -6.93 -23.65 -8.09
C GLY A 250 -6.31 -22.42 -7.42
N ASP A 251 -5.78 -21.46 -8.18
CA ASP A 251 -5.32 -20.19 -7.63
C ASP A 251 -6.49 -19.33 -7.16
N ARG A 252 -6.35 -18.74 -5.97
CA ARG A 252 -7.19 -17.64 -5.51
C ARG A 252 -6.44 -16.34 -5.77
N ILE A 253 -7.08 -15.41 -6.46
CA ILE A 253 -6.51 -14.10 -6.79
C ILE A 253 -7.40 -13.02 -6.17
N GLY A 254 -6.78 -12.04 -5.54
CA GLY A 254 -7.46 -10.87 -4.98
C GLY A 254 -6.72 -9.58 -5.31
N LEU A 255 -6.86 -8.61 -4.43
CA LEU A 255 -6.27 -7.28 -4.58
C LEU A 255 -4.73 -7.35 -4.53
N ASN A 256 -4.09 -7.42 -5.69
CA ASN A 256 -2.63 -7.51 -5.82
C ASN A 256 -1.98 -8.65 -5.00
N TRP A 257 -2.71 -9.73 -4.78
CA TRP A 257 -2.18 -10.96 -4.21
C TRP A 257 -2.73 -12.19 -4.94
N LYS A 258 -2.00 -13.28 -4.80
CA LYS A 258 -2.35 -14.60 -5.30
C LYS A 258 -2.00 -15.66 -4.26
N VAL A 259 -2.96 -16.52 -3.92
CA VAL A 259 -2.71 -17.75 -3.17
C VAL A 259 -2.69 -18.90 -4.16
N GLY A 260 -1.54 -19.47 -4.39
CA GLY A 260 -1.32 -20.56 -5.34
C GLY A 260 -0.71 -21.79 -4.68
N GLN A 261 -0.80 -22.92 -5.39
CA GLN A 261 -0.13 -24.14 -5.00
C GLN A 261 1.36 -24.03 -5.38
N ILE A 262 2.24 -24.33 -4.43
CA ILE A 262 3.66 -24.48 -4.70
C ILE A 262 3.93 -25.94 -5.09
N SER A 263 4.67 -26.70 -4.65
CA SER A 263 4.82 -28.16 -4.84
C SER A 263 4.00 -28.91 -3.78
N GLU A 264 3.62 -30.16 -4.06
CA GLU A 264 3.09 -31.12 -3.09
C GLU A 264 1.85 -30.67 -2.30
N GLY A 265 0.94 -29.92 -2.92
CA GLY A 265 -0.32 -29.51 -2.27
C GLY A 265 -0.19 -28.35 -1.29
N GLN A 266 1.00 -27.84 -1.05
CA GLN A 266 1.23 -26.69 -0.18
C GLN A 266 0.89 -25.38 -0.87
N ARG A 267 0.09 -24.53 -0.20
CA ARG A 267 -0.26 -23.19 -0.67
C ARG A 267 0.71 -22.15 -0.14
N SER A 268 0.93 -21.11 -0.94
CA SER A 268 1.71 -19.93 -0.57
C SER A 268 1.04 -18.67 -1.09
N VAL A 269 1.28 -17.57 -0.41
CA VAL A 269 0.84 -16.25 -0.82
C VAL A 269 1.96 -15.56 -1.60
N LEU A 270 1.65 -15.01 -2.76
CA LEU A 270 2.48 -14.03 -3.47
C LEU A 270 1.73 -12.71 -3.47
N TYR A 271 2.35 -11.60 -3.09
CA TYR A 271 1.72 -10.29 -3.05
C TYR A 271 2.66 -9.17 -3.52
N ASP A 272 2.06 -8.07 -4.02
CA ASP A 272 2.78 -6.88 -4.46
C ASP A 272 3.10 -5.98 -3.26
N THR A 273 4.38 -5.92 -2.87
CA THR A 273 4.83 -5.09 -1.75
C THR A 273 4.70 -3.60 -2.04
N ASN A 274 4.95 -3.15 -3.29
CA ASN A 274 4.82 -1.74 -3.65
C ASN A 274 3.37 -1.26 -3.49
N PHE A 275 2.42 -2.04 -4.00
CA PHE A 275 1.00 -1.74 -3.85
C PHE A 275 0.59 -1.66 -2.38
N TYR A 276 0.94 -2.68 -1.58
CA TYR A 276 0.49 -2.72 -0.18
C TYR A 276 1.22 -1.72 0.71
N LYS A 277 2.47 -1.36 0.43
CA LYS A 277 3.16 -0.26 1.12
C LYS A 277 2.46 1.07 0.83
N THR A 278 2.12 1.36 -0.42
CA THR A 278 1.35 2.56 -0.80
C THR A 278 -0.03 2.56 -0.15
N PHE A 279 -0.71 1.41 -0.15
CA PHE A 279 -2.03 1.24 0.47
C PHE A 279 -2.03 1.53 1.98
N VAL A 280 -1.07 0.97 2.71
CA VAL A 280 -0.90 1.16 4.16
C VAL A 280 -0.47 2.60 4.48
N ALA A 281 0.50 3.13 3.74
CA ALA A 281 0.98 4.50 3.94
C ALA A 281 -0.10 5.55 3.68
N ALA A 282 -0.97 5.34 2.68
CA ALA A 282 -2.12 6.21 2.46
C ALA A 282 -3.04 6.25 3.69
N ARG A 283 -3.32 5.10 4.30
CA ARG A 283 -4.16 5.00 5.51
C ARG A 283 -3.51 5.56 6.77
N LEU A 284 -2.20 5.49 6.85
CA LEU A 284 -1.42 6.15 7.91
C LEU A 284 -1.37 7.69 7.75
N ARG A 285 -1.76 8.26 6.61
CA ARG A 285 -1.84 9.71 6.36
C ARG A 285 -3.25 10.28 6.53
N LEU A 286 -4.29 9.45 6.51
CA LEU A 286 -5.67 9.90 6.73
C LEU A 286 -5.83 10.53 8.12
N GLN A 287 -6.77 11.42 8.29
CA GLN A 287 -7.07 12.01 9.59
C GLN A 287 -7.61 10.94 10.55
N MET A 288 -7.33 11.10 11.84
CA MET A 288 -7.96 10.26 12.87
C MET A 288 -9.46 10.49 12.88
N GLY A 289 -10.23 9.38 12.91
CA GLY A 289 -11.68 9.39 12.76
C GLY A 289 -12.17 9.07 11.36
N ASP A 290 -11.29 9.10 10.34
CA ASP A 290 -11.61 8.54 9.04
C ASP A 290 -11.76 7.02 9.16
N PRO A 291 -12.86 6.42 8.64
CA PRO A 291 -13.10 4.98 8.76
C PRO A 291 -12.04 4.11 8.10
N GLU A 292 -11.26 4.65 7.17
CA GLU A 292 -10.15 3.95 6.52
C GLU A 292 -8.79 4.17 7.21
N ALA A 293 -8.71 5.03 8.24
CA ALA A 293 -7.46 5.34 8.92
C ALA A 293 -6.88 4.13 9.66
N ILE A 294 -5.53 4.10 9.78
CA ILE A 294 -4.84 3.13 10.65
C ILE A 294 -4.43 3.85 11.95
N ALA A 295 -4.74 3.25 13.08
CA ALA A 295 -4.42 3.74 14.42
C ALA A 295 -3.54 2.75 15.20
N PHE A 296 -3.02 3.18 16.36
CA PHE A 296 -2.17 2.38 17.24
C PHE A 296 -2.80 2.24 18.61
N HIS A 297 -2.49 1.16 19.34
CA HIS A 297 -2.83 1.03 20.76
C HIS A 297 -2.14 2.14 21.59
N ALA A 298 -2.61 2.36 22.82
CA ALA A 298 -1.99 3.31 23.75
C ALA A 298 -0.52 2.97 24.01
N GLY A 299 0.31 4.00 24.17
CA GLY A 299 1.72 3.85 24.49
C GLY A 299 2.66 4.69 23.64
N GLN A 300 3.95 4.52 23.88
CA GLN A 300 5.03 5.11 23.08
C GLN A 300 5.48 4.13 22.00
N HIS A 301 5.63 4.60 20.77
CA HIS A 301 5.90 3.76 19.59
C HIS A 301 7.12 4.23 18.79
N GLU A 302 8.10 4.84 19.43
CA GLU A 302 9.23 5.49 18.77
C GLU A 302 9.96 4.55 17.80
N LEU A 303 10.30 3.32 18.23
CA LEU A 303 10.97 2.36 17.37
C LEU A 303 10.06 1.86 16.23
N LEU A 304 8.75 1.70 16.48
CA LEU A 304 7.79 1.39 15.42
C LEU A 304 7.78 2.53 14.36
N PHE A 305 7.79 3.78 14.79
CA PHE A 305 7.82 4.91 13.87
C PHE A 305 9.12 4.97 13.07
N GLU A 306 10.27 4.59 13.65
CA GLU A 306 11.52 4.40 12.88
C GLU A 306 11.33 3.40 11.74
N HIS A 307 10.74 2.24 12.03
CA HIS A 307 10.48 1.21 11.03
C HIS A 307 9.47 1.66 9.97
N LEU A 308 8.40 2.36 10.35
CA LEU A 308 7.38 2.87 9.41
C LEU A 308 7.91 3.99 8.50
N THR A 309 8.92 4.74 8.94
CA THR A 309 9.51 5.85 8.17
C THR A 309 10.85 5.51 7.50
N SER A 310 11.25 4.23 7.54
CA SER A 310 12.52 3.76 6.96
C SER A 310 12.50 3.58 5.44
N GLU A 311 11.35 3.74 4.83
CA GLU A 311 11.17 3.67 3.38
C GLU A 311 10.34 4.84 2.86
N TYR A 312 10.50 5.14 1.58
CA TYR A 312 9.71 6.17 0.89
C TYR A 312 9.34 5.74 -0.52
N PRO A 313 8.18 6.17 -1.03
CA PRO A 313 7.77 5.88 -2.39
C PRO A 313 8.52 6.76 -3.40
N VAL A 314 8.85 6.18 -4.54
CA VAL A 314 9.32 6.89 -5.74
C VAL A 314 8.37 6.53 -6.87
N ARG A 315 7.70 7.52 -7.41
CA ARG A 315 6.76 7.32 -8.51
C ARG A 315 7.51 6.97 -9.79
N THR A 316 7.17 5.83 -10.39
CA THR A 316 7.74 5.35 -11.65
C THR A 316 6.64 5.12 -12.67
N GLU A 317 6.93 5.42 -13.94
CA GLU A 317 6.00 5.20 -15.04
C GLU A 317 6.65 4.34 -16.13
N ALA A 318 5.97 3.28 -16.53
CA ALA A 318 6.34 2.48 -17.69
C ALA A 318 5.12 1.72 -18.24
N ARG A 319 5.07 1.52 -19.55
CA ARG A 319 4.02 0.75 -20.24
C ARG A 319 2.61 1.24 -19.92
N GLY A 320 2.41 2.55 -19.74
CA GLY A 320 1.13 3.16 -19.42
C GLY A 320 0.64 2.87 -17.99
N ARG A 321 1.54 2.44 -17.08
CA ARG A 321 1.26 2.23 -15.65
C ARG A 321 2.12 3.15 -14.81
N VAL A 322 1.50 3.73 -13.81
CA VAL A 322 2.17 4.50 -12.76
C VAL A 322 2.16 3.67 -11.49
N VAL A 323 3.33 3.49 -10.87
CA VAL A 323 3.52 2.69 -9.67
C VAL A 323 4.46 3.41 -8.72
N ASP A 324 4.15 3.41 -7.44
CA ASP A 324 5.07 3.87 -6.40
C ASP A 324 6.02 2.71 -6.05
N GLU A 325 7.28 2.85 -6.40
CA GLU A 325 8.34 1.92 -6.02
C GLU A 325 8.97 2.36 -4.71
N TRP A 326 8.90 1.52 -3.69
CA TRP A 326 9.40 1.85 -2.36
C TRP A 326 10.91 1.63 -2.26
N LYS A 327 11.60 2.66 -1.77
CA LYS A 327 13.07 2.69 -1.61
C LYS A 327 13.43 2.72 -0.13
N PHE A 328 14.35 1.87 0.24
CA PHE A 328 14.85 1.69 1.60
C PHE A 328 15.93 2.73 1.95
N VAL A 329 15.91 3.27 3.17
CA VAL A 329 16.84 4.33 3.65
C VAL A 329 17.98 3.76 4.53
N GLY A 330 18.12 2.44 4.62
CA GLY A 330 19.22 1.79 5.35
C GLY A 330 18.99 1.61 6.86
N ARG A 331 17.73 1.64 7.33
CA ARG A 331 17.32 1.34 8.71
C ARG A 331 16.38 0.14 8.74
N ASP A 332 16.18 -0.47 9.91
CA ASP A 332 15.21 -1.57 10.07
C ASP A 332 13.82 -1.13 9.64
N ASN A 333 13.10 -1.98 8.87
CA ASN A 333 11.73 -1.76 8.37
C ASN A 333 10.76 -2.89 8.77
N HIS A 334 11.21 -3.83 9.58
CA HIS A 334 10.54 -5.10 9.83
C HIS A 334 9.08 -4.98 10.27
N TRP A 335 8.73 -4.03 11.16
CA TRP A 335 7.33 -3.82 11.54
C TRP A 335 6.50 -3.11 10.48
N PHE A 336 7.13 -2.36 9.56
CA PHE A 336 6.42 -1.88 8.39
C PHE A 336 6.03 -3.04 7.48
N ASP A 337 6.97 -3.97 7.23
CA ASP A 337 6.68 -5.18 6.45
C ASP A 337 5.64 -6.07 7.17
N CYS A 338 5.67 -6.15 8.51
CA CYS A 338 4.63 -6.83 9.29
C CYS A 338 3.24 -6.19 9.11
N LEU A 339 3.12 -4.87 9.15
CA LEU A 339 1.86 -4.18 8.94
C LEU A 339 1.33 -4.38 7.51
N VAL A 340 2.22 -4.28 6.53
CA VAL A 340 1.93 -4.58 5.12
C VAL A 340 1.41 -6.00 4.94
N GLY A 341 2.13 -6.99 5.47
CA GLY A 341 1.73 -8.38 5.41
C GLY A 341 0.42 -8.69 6.16
N SER A 342 0.16 -7.97 7.27
CA SER A 342 -1.12 -8.06 8.00
C SER A 342 -2.29 -7.51 7.17
N ALA A 343 -2.09 -6.44 6.39
CA ALA A 343 -3.09 -5.92 5.45
C ALA A 343 -3.35 -6.92 4.30
N VAL A 344 -2.30 -7.59 3.78
CA VAL A 344 -2.48 -8.69 2.82
C VAL A 344 -3.32 -9.80 3.40
N ALA A 345 -3.03 -10.23 4.64
CA ALA A 345 -3.79 -11.23 5.35
C ALA A 345 -5.27 -10.85 5.52
N ALA A 346 -5.56 -9.57 5.83
CA ALA A 346 -6.91 -9.04 5.91
C ALA A 346 -7.66 -9.14 4.58
N SER A 347 -7.01 -8.77 3.47
CA SER A 347 -7.58 -8.90 2.14
C SER A 347 -7.87 -10.37 1.77
N ILE A 348 -6.99 -11.30 2.15
CA ILE A 348 -7.20 -12.75 1.97
C ILE A 348 -8.39 -13.24 2.82
N ALA A 349 -8.56 -12.70 4.02
CA ALA A 349 -9.66 -12.99 4.93
C ALA A 349 -10.99 -12.37 4.48
N GLY A 350 -11.02 -11.56 3.42
CA GLY A 350 -12.23 -10.99 2.83
C GLY A 350 -12.50 -9.53 3.15
N VAL A 351 -11.57 -8.83 3.78
CA VAL A 351 -11.67 -7.37 3.94
C VAL A 351 -11.32 -6.72 2.60
N HIS A 352 -12.21 -5.88 2.10
CA HIS A 352 -12.04 -5.18 0.83
C HIS A 352 -12.14 -3.67 1.03
N PRO A 353 -11.35 -2.86 0.32
CA PRO A 353 -11.57 -1.43 0.28
C PRO A 353 -13.00 -1.16 -0.18
N VAL A 354 -13.70 -0.25 0.49
CA VAL A 354 -14.97 0.25 -0.01
C VAL A 354 -14.66 0.90 -1.35
N ALA A 355 -15.29 0.42 -2.42
CA ALA A 355 -15.17 1.06 -3.70
C ALA A 355 -15.77 2.46 -3.56
N THR A 356 -14.92 3.47 -3.37
CA THR A 356 -15.33 4.84 -3.67
C THR A 356 -15.77 4.81 -5.12
N GLU A 357 -17.00 5.24 -5.40
CA GLU A 357 -17.56 5.37 -6.74
C GLU A 357 -16.79 6.47 -7.52
N ALA A 358 -15.51 6.27 -7.70
CA ALA A 358 -14.68 6.99 -8.65
C ALA A 358 -14.62 6.15 -9.92
N GLY A 359 -15.70 6.28 -10.72
CA GLY A 359 -15.66 6.20 -12.17
C GLY A 359 -14.87 5.08 -12.86
N GLY A 360 -14.95 3.85 -12.38
CA GLY A 360 -14.43 2.69 -13.09
C GLY A 360 -15.56 1.82 -13.62
N ARG A 361 -16.22 2.20 -14.72
CA ARG A 361 -17.13 1.32 -15.46
C ARG A 361 -16.37 0.05 -15.84
N GLN A 362 -16.56 -1.02 -15.09
CA GLN A 362 -16.17 -2.36 -15.56
C GLN A 362 -16.87 -2.60 -16.91
N ARG A 363 -16.11 -2.60 -17.98
CA ARG A 363 -16.59 -3.09 -19.27
C ARG A 363 -16.87 -4.58 -19.12
N ARG A 364 -18.11 -4.92 -18.85
CA ARG A 364 -18.60 -6.30 -18.98
C ARG A 364 -18.35 -6.73 -20.42
N LYS A 365 -17.49 -7.72 -20.63
CA LYS A 365 -17.39 -8.40 -21.93
C LYS A 365 -18.72 -9.09 -22.19
N VAL A 366 -19.53 -8.49 -23.02
CA VAL A 366 -20.75 -9.13 -23.53
C VAL A 366 -20.31 -10.12 -24.60
N ALA A 367 -20.55 -11.41 -24.38
CA ALA A 367 -20.36 -12.43 -25.41
C ALA A 367 -21.32 -12.10 -26.56
N MET A 368 -20.79 -12.00 -27.78
CA MET A 368 -21.57 -11.73 -28.99
C MET A 368 -22.13 -13.05 -29.52
N PRO A 369 -23.44 -13.18 -29.72
CA PRO A 369 -23.97 -14.29 -30.50
C PRO A 369 -23.63 -14.10 -31.98
N THR A 370 -23.14 -15.16 -32.62
CA THR A 370 -22.86 -15.19 -34.04
C THR A 370 -24.10 -15.71 -34.76
N GLN A 371 -24.78 -14.89 -35.53
CA GLN A 371 -25.77 -15.32 -36.51
C GLN A 371 -25.26 -14.94 -37.90
N GLY A 372 -25.12 -15.91 -38.77
CA GLY A 372 -24.96 -15.72 -40.23
C GLY A 372 -23.77 -14.87 -40.66
N GLY A 373 -22.57 -15.04 -40.07
CA GLY A 373 -21.33 -14.45 -40.60
C GLY A 373 -21.19 -12.92 -40.49
N ARG A 374 -22.14 -12.21 -39.91
CA ARG A 374 -22.06 -10.74 -39.64
C ARG A 374 -22.06 -10.46 -38.16
N LYS A 375 -21.09 -9.70 -37.65
CA LYS A 375 -21.03 -9.21 -36.27
C LYS A 375 -22.04 -8.07 -36.09
N VAL A 376 -23.04 -8.27 -35.25
CA VAL A 376 -24.00 -7.22 -34.88
C VAL A 376 -23.66 -6.74 -33.47
N ILE A 377 -23.39 -5.43 -33.31
CA ILE A 377 -23.15 -4.79 -32.02
C ILE A 377 -24.48 -4.19 -31.53
N THR A 378 -25.06 -4.78 -30.48
CA THR A 378 -26.24 -4.20 -29.83
C THR A 378 -25.81 -3.52 -28.54
N VAL A 379 -25.91 -2.22 -28.48
CA VAL A 379 -25.70 -1.41 -27.25
C VAL A 379 -27.05 -1.26 -26.56
N LYS A 380 -27.26 -1.97 -25.44
CA LYS A 380 -28.41 -1.69 -24.56
C LYS A 380 -28.06 -0.51 -23.63
N ARG A 381 -28.76 0.60 -23.78
CA ARG A 381 -28.81 1.66 -22.76
C ARG A 381 -29.58 1.13 -21.55
N LEU A 382 -28.92 1.08 -20.39
CA LEU A 382 -29.64 0.93 -19.12
C LEU A 382 -30.27 2.28 -18.78
N LYS A 383 -31.59 2.28 -18.60
CA LYS A 383 -32.32 3.40 -18.02
C LYS A 383 -31.91 3.55 -16.55
N THR A 384 -31.71 4.79 -16.15
CA THR A 384 -31.51 5.29 -14.80
C THR A 384 -32.55 4.77 -13.82
#